data_7419a43acb7f74e6787210edc9ecc916
#
_entry.id   7419a43acb7f74e6787210edc9ecc916
#
_cell.length_a   1.000
_cell.length_b   1.000
_cell.length_c   1.000
_cell.angle_alpha   90.00
_cell.angle_beta   90.00
_cell.angle_gamma   90.00
#
_symmetry.space_group_name_H-M   'P 1'
#
loop_
_entity.id
_entity.type
_entity.pdbx_description
1 polymer ?
#
loop_
_entity_poly.entity_id
_entity_poly.type
_entity_poly.pdbx_seq_one_letter_code
_entity_poly.pdbx_strand_id
1 'polypeptide(L)'
;MSEKIIKTDISIEDKILLIKDLSARQAYGVKIEHTSGFIRILNNMTTFRLYNGDDIKDIVCEIDFFGDMDNIDVKYFKPYLFPLSSMSEEQHKELHDKLIELELQALSDEISPIEAVKFEIDYYLENHFDYRGLIERGLALDATGKNIYYK
;
A
#
# COMPACT_ATOMS: atom_id res chain seq x y z
N MET A 1 -20.80 -15.41 -18.13
CA MET A 1 -19.90 -15.43 -16.98
C MET A 1 -18.69 -14.60 -17.32
N SER A 2 -18.56 -13.45 -16.69
CA SER A 2 -17.38 -12.64 -16.91
C SER A 2 -16.22 -13.25 -16.12
N GLU A 3 -15.28 -13.82 -16.83
CA GLU A 3 -14.03 -14.18 -16.21
C GLU A 3 -13.35 -12.90 -15.75
N LYS A 4 -13.07 -12.82 -14.46
CA LYS A 4 -12.21 -11.80 -13.95
C LYS A 4 -10.83 -12.01 -14.56
N ILE A 5 -10.49 -11.23 -15.57
CA ILE A 5 -9.15 -11.25 -16.11
C ILE A 5 -8.25 -10.60 -15.06
N ILE A 6 -7.56 -11.44 -14.30
CA ILE A 6 -6.61 -10.96 -13.32
C ILE A 6 -5.30 -10.77 -14.05
N LYS A 7 -4.93 -9.52 -14.22
CA LYS A 7 -3.68 -9.16 -14.86
C LYS A 7 -2.53 -9.50 -13.90
N THR A 8 -1.82 -10.60 -14.20
CA THR A 8 -0.65 -11.02 -13.43
C THR A 8 0.66 -10.52 -14.03
N ASP A 9 0.62 -10.08 -15.31
CA ASP A 9 1.79 -9.52 -15.96
C ASP A 9 1.83 -8.01 -15.73
N ILE A 10 2.64 -7.60 -14.78
CA ILE A 10 2.86 -6.20 -14.47
C ILE A 10 4.31 -5.83 -14.83
N SER A 11 4.51 -4.57 -15.20
CA SER A 11 5.86 -4.07 -15.51
C SER A 11 6.74 -4.12 -14.26
N ILE A 12 8.06 -4.08 -14.48
CA ILE A 12 9.02 -4.03 -13.37
C ILE A 12 8.79 -2.76 -12.54
N GLU A 13 8.49 -1.63 -13.19
CA GLU A 13 8.21 -0.37 -12.52
C GLU A 13 6.98 -0.47 -11.60
N ASP A 14 5.90 -1.06 -12.10
CA ASP A 14 4.68 -1.27 -11.31
C ASP A 14 4.93 -2.25 -10.17
N LYS A 15 5.73 -3.28 -10.42
CA LYS A 15 6.08 -4.26 -9.38
C LYS A 15 6.89 -3.60 -8.26
N ILE A 16 7.86 -2.75 -8.61
CA ILE A 16 8.64 -1.97 -7.63
C ILE A 16 7.71 -1.06 -6.82
N LEU A 17 6.79 -0.37 -7.49
CA LEU A 17 5.84 0.52 -6.84
C LEU A 17 4.97 -0.25 -5.84
N LEU A 18 4.43 -1.40 -6.26
CA LEU A 18 3.62 -2.25 -5.39
C LEU A 18 4.42 -2.76 -4.19
N ILE A 19 5.65 -3.19 -4.39
CA ILE A 19 6.53 -3.67 -3.32
C ILE A 19 6.82 -2.56 -2.31
N LYS A 20 7.13 -1.37 -2.78
CA LYS A 20 7.38 -0.21 -1.90
C LYS A 20 6.15 0.13 -1.08
N ASP A 21 4.99 0.12 -1.70
CA ASP A 21 3.73 0.43 -1.02
C ASP A 21 3.40 -0.62 0.04
N LEU A 22 3.44 -1.90 -0.33
CA LEU A 22 3.15 -2.99 0.61
C LEU A 22 4.14 -3.04 1.77
N SER A 23 5.42 -2.78 1.50
CA SER A 23 6.45 -2.74 2.55
C SER A 23 6.15 -1.65 3.58
N ALA A 24 5.70 -0.49 3.13
CA ALA A 24 5.32 0.61 4.01
C ALA A 24 4.06 0.29 4.83
N ARG A 25 3.15 -0.51 4.29
CA ARG A 25 1.87 -0.85 4.93
C ARG A 25 1.92 -2.09 5.80
N GLN A 26 3.00 -2.82 5.77
CA GLN A 26 3.12 -4.11 6.48
C GLN A 26 2.83 -3.95 7.99
N ALA A 27 3.31 -2.88 8.61
CA ALA A 27 3.10 -2.62 10.04
C ALA A 27 1.65 -2.25 10.39
N TYR A 28 0.82 -1.92 9.42
CA TYR A 28 -0.53 -1.40 9.65
C TYR A 28 -1.64 -2.39 9.32
N GLY A 29 -1.28 -3.65 9.08
CA GLY A 29 -2.28 -4.70 8.88
C GLY A 29 -3.05 -4.58 7.56
N VAL A 30 -2.39 -4.18 6.49
CA VAL A 30 -3.04 -4.11 5.17
C VAL A 30 -3.54 -5.48 4.75
N LYS A 31 -4.76 -5.53 4.22
CA LYS A 31 -5.34 -6.77 3.69
C LYS A 31 -5.09 -6.86 2.20
N ILE A 32 -4.74 -8.04 1.76
CA ILE A 32 -4.42 -8.35 0.38
C ILE A 32 -5.30 -9.47 -0.12
N GLU A 33 -5.67 -9.43 -1.41
CA GLU A 33 -6.45 -10.47 -2.05
C GLU A 33 -5.59 -11.18 -3.10
N HIS A 34 -5.57 -12.51 -3.00
CA HIS A 34 -4.94 -13.36 -4.00
C HIS A 34 -5.86 -13.52 -5.23
N THR A 35 -5.27 -13.81 -6.38
CA THR A 35 -6.02 -14.05 -7.63
C THR A 35 -7.09 -15.13 -7.52
N SER A 36 -6.94 -16.07 -6.57
CA SER A 36 -7.94 -17.11 -6.31
C SER A 36 -9.10 -16.63 -5.44
N GLY A 37 -9.04 -15.40 -4.91
CA GLY A 37 -10.13 -14.78 -4.15
C GLY A 37 -9.96 -14.78 -2.64
N PHE A 38 -8.97 -15.47 -2.07
CA PHE A 38 -8.79 -15.42 -0.62
C PHE A 38 -8.15 -14.09 -0.19
N ILE A 39 -8.56 -13.60 0.98
CA ILE A 39 -8.09 -12.35 1.57
C ILE A 39 -7.33 -12.68 2.86
N ARG A 40 -6.16 -12.09 3.02
CA ARG A 40 -5.31 -12.26 4.21
C ARG A 40 -4.66 -10.95 4.60
N ILE A 41 -4.30 -10.83 5.87
CA ILE A 41 -3.45 -9.73 6.34
C ILE A 41 -2.02 -10.02 5.88
N LEU A 42 -1.38 -9.01 5.30
CA LEU A 42 0.03 -9.10 4.92
C LEU A 42 0.89 -9.27 6.17
N ASN A 43 1.64 -10.36 6.24
CA ASN A 43 2.50 -10.67 7.38
C ASN A 43 3.95 -10.33 7.10
N ASN A 44 4.54 -10.94 6.09
CA ASN A 44 5.96 -10.79 5.81
C ASN A 44 6.24 -10.81 4.31
N MET A 45 7.31 -10.14 3.90
CA MET A 45 7.71 -10.04 2.50
C MET A 45 9.21 -10.27 2.38
N THR A 46 9.61 -11.01 1.36
CA THR A 46 11.02 -11.20 1.01
C THR A 46 11.21 -10.86 -0.45
N THR A 47 12.11 -9.93 -0.74
CA THR A 47 12.31 -9.42 -2.09
C THR A 47 13.65 -9.88 -2.64
N PHE A 48 13.63 -10.41 -3.86
CA PHE A 48 14.81 -10.85 -4.60
C PHE A 48 14.87 -10.10 -5.93
N ARG A 49 16.07 -9.65 -6.30
CA ARG A 49 16.32 -9.07 -7.61
C ARG A 49 17.00 -10.12 -8.48
N LEU A 50 16.44 -10.34 -9.67
CA LEU A 50 17.03 -11.23 -10.66
C LEU A 50 17.73 -10.38 -11.72
N TYR A 51 18.98 -10.69 -11.99
CA TYR A 51 19.81 -9.93 -12.91
C TYR A 51 20.10 -10.72 -14.18
N ASN A 52 20.24 -9.99 -15.29
CA ASN A 52 20.82 -10.48 -16.53
C ASN A 52 22.02 -9.58 -16.81
N GLY A 53 23.22 -10.04 -16.44
CA GLY A 53 24.40 -9.18 -16.42
C GLY A 53 24.27 -8.09 -15.36
N ASP A 54 24.43 -6.83 -15.75
CA ASP A 54 24.26 -5.68 -14.86
C ASP A 54 22.81 -5.14 -14.82
N ASP A 55 21.93 -5.67 -15.67
CA ASP A 55 20.55 -5.22 -15.77
C ASP A 55 19.62 -6.05 -14.91
N ILE A 56 18.61 -5.39 -14.32
CA ILE A 56 17.56 -6.07 -13.57
C ILE A 56 16.63 -6.75 -14.56
N LYS A 57 16.60 -8.07 -14.55
CA LYS A 57 15.70 -8.88 -15.37
C LYS A 57 14.29 -8.93 -14.79
N ASP A 58 14.21 -9.09 -13.47
CA ASP A 58 12.93 -9.18 -12.76
C ASP A 58 13.15 -8.91 -11.27
N ILE A 59 12.06 -8.59 -10.58
CA ILE A 59 12.02 -8.51 -9.13
C ILE A 59 10.93 -9.47 -8.67
N VAL A 60 11.30 -10.37 -7.77
CA VAL A 60 10.36 -11.31 -7.16
C VAL A 60 10.20 -10.91 -5.70
N CYS A 61 8.97 -10.71 -5.27
CA CYS A 61 8.66 -10.46 -3.88
C CYS A 61 7.70 -11.53 -3.40
N GLU A 62 8.20 -12.39 -2.54
CA GLU A 62 7.41 -13.48 -1.98
C GLU A 62 6.71 -13.01 -0.71
N ILE A 63 5.43 -13.36 -0.59
CA ILE A 63 4.61 -13.03 0.57
C ILE A 63 4.38 -14.28 1.40
N ASP A 64 4.66 -14.16 2.69
CA ASP A 64 4.43 -15.21 3.68
C ASP A 64 3.15 -14.92 4.44
N PHE A 65 2.30 -15.93 4.56
CA PHE A 65 1.08 -15.88 5.36
C PHE A 65 1.27 -16.64 6.66
N PHE A 66 0.53 -16.27 7.69
CA PHE A 66 0.57 -16.91 8.99
C PHE A 66 0.47 -18.44 8.88
N GLY A 67 1.59 -19.14 9.12
CA GLY A 67 1.65 -20.58 9.15
C GLY A 67 1.60 -21.29 7.82
N ASP A 68 1.38 -20.57 6.74
CA ASP A 68 1.48 -21.09 5.38
C ASP A 68 2.90 -20.89 4.88
N MET A 69 3.55 -21.99 4.53
CA MET A 69 4.94 -21.97 4.08
C MET A 69 5.08 -21.66 2.59
N ASP A 70 3.97 -21.44 1.91
CA ASP A 70 3.99 -21.20 0.47
C ASP A 70 4.29 -19.73 0.19
N ASN A 71 5.50 -19.48 -0.26
CA ASN A 71 5.93 -18.17 -0.72
C ASN A 71 5.35 -17.90 -2.10
N ILE A 72 4.45 -16.94 -2.19
CA ILE A 72 3.75 -16.60 -3.44
C ILE A 72 4.20 -15.21 -3.88
N ASP A 73 4.53 -15.07 -5.19
CA ASP A 73 4.98 -13.79 -5.75
C ASP A 73 3.89 -12.72 -5.58
N VAL A 74 4.33 -11.52 -5.26
CA VAL A 74 3.48 -10.34 -5.05
C VAL A 74 2.58 -10.02 -6.25
N LYS A 75 2.98 -10.41 -7.47
CA LYS A 75 2.18 -10.16 -8.68
C LYS A 75 0.79 -10.82 -8.66
N TYR A 76 0.59 -11.81 -7.78
CA TYR A 76 -0.69 -12.51 -7.62
C TYR A 76 -1.59 -11.86 -6.57
N PHE A 77 -1.18 -10.73 -6.00
CA PHE A 77 -1.91 -10.07 -4.92
C PHE A 77 -2.20 -8.62 -5.25
N LYS A 78 -3.31 -8.14 -4.71
CA LYS A 78 -3.64 -6.72 -4.71
C LYS A 78 -4.07 -6.30 -3.31
N PRO A 79 -3.54 -5.21 -2.78
CA PRO A 79 -4.00 -4.69 -1.50
C PRO A 79 -5.38 -4.03 -1.65
N TYR A 80 -6.15 -4.05 -0.57
CA TYR A 80 -7.38 -3.27 -0.44
C TYR A 80 -7.05 -1.90 0.13
N LEU A 81 -7.31 -0.86 -0.63
CA LEU A 81 -7.02 0.51 -0.23
C LEU A 81 -8.25 1.39 -0.45
N PHE A 82 -8.29 2.50 0.29
CA PHE A 82 -9.32 3.52 0.09
C PHE A 82 -8.78 4.63 -0.80
N PRO A 83 -9.51 5.05 -1.86
CA PRO A 83 -9.09 6.23 -2.63
C PRO A 83 -9.03 7.47 -1.73
N LEU A 84 -8.12 8.38 -1.99
CA LEU A 84 -8.06 9.64 -1.25
C LEU A 84 -9.38 10.40 -1.30
N SER A 85 -10.10 10.30 -2.41
CA SER A 85 -11.42 10.92 -2.57
C SER A 85 -12.48 10.38 -1.62
N SER A 86 -12.26 9.20 -1.02
CA SER A 86 -13.18 8.61 -0.04
C SER A 86 -12.98 9.15 1.38
N MET A 87 -11.96 9.99 1.59
CA MET A 87 -11.69 10.58 2.90
C MET A 87 -12.90 11.40 3.36
N SER A 88 -13.36 11.17 4.60
CA SER A 88 -14.48 11.91 5.17
C SER A 88 -14.08 13.35 5.49
N GLU A 89 -15.09 14.22 5.67
CA GLU A 89 -14.84 15.61 6.10
C GLU A 89 -14.12 15.65 7.44
N GLU A 90 -14.45 14.75 8.36
CA GLU A 90 -13.79 14.65 9.66
C GLU A 90 -12.32 14.28 9.50
N GLN A 91 -12.03 13.32 8.63
CA GLN A 91 -10.65 12.90 8.36
C GLN A 91 -9.84 14.02 7.69
N HIS A 92 -10.44 14.73 6.73
CA HIS A 92 -9.80 15.89 6.10
C HIS A 92 -9.47 16.96 7.12
N LYS A 93 -10.40 17.25 8.02
CA LYS A 93 -10.21 18.27 9.06
C LYS A 93 -9.12 17.85 10.02
N GLU A 94 -9.15 16.62 10.51
CA GLU A 94 -8.16 16.08 11.44
C GLU A 94 -6.76 16.17 10.85
N LEU A 95 -6.59 15.73 9.60
CA LEU A 95 -5.31 15.76 8.90
C LEU A 95 -4.85 17.22 8.69
N HIS A 96 -5.72 18.07 8.18
CA HIS A 96 -5.43 19.47 7.88
C HIS A 96 -5.02 20.24 9.14
N ASP A 97 -5.77 20.12 10.22
CA ASP A 97 -5.49 20.82 11.47
C ASP A 97 -4.12 20.41 12.04
N LYS A 98 -3.80 19.12 11.96
CA LYS A 98 -2.51 18.62 12.43
C LYS A 98 -1.34 19.10 11.56
N LEU A 99 -1.53 19.12 10.25
CA LEU A 99 -0.50 19.61 9.33
C LEU A 99 -0.20 21.11 9.56
N ILE A 100 -1.24 21.92 9.78
CA ILE A 100 -1.06 23.34 10.10
C ILE A 100 -0.28 23.50 11.40
N GLU A 101 -0.64 22.75 12.43
CA GLU A 101 0.06 22.77 13.72
C GLU A 101 1.55 22.47 13.56
N LEU A 102 1.87 21.40 12.81
CA LEU A 102 3.26 21.00 12.58
C LEU A 102 4.02 22.02 11.72
N GLU A 103 3.38 22.60 10.71
CA GLU A 103 3.99 23.64 9.88
C GLU A 103 4.31 24.90 10.69
N LEU A 104 3.44 25.31 11.61
CA LEU A 104 3.68 26.44 12.50
C LEU A 104 4.83 26.15 13.46
N GLN A 105 4.91 24.95 14.01
CA GLN A 105 6.04 24.52 14.84
C GLN A 105 7.35 24.53 14.06
N ALA A 106 7.33 24.12 12.80
CA ALA A 106 8.51 24.14 11.93
C ALA A 106 8.98 25.58 11.65
N LEU A 107 8.04 26.51 11.45
CA LEU A 107 8.36 27.92 11.26
C LEU A 107 9.00 28.54 12.50
N SER A 108 8.67 28.05 13.70
CA SER A 108 9.25 28.48 14.98
C SER A 108 10.54 27.75 15.32
N ASP A 109 11.08 26.94 14.43
CA ASP A 109 12.27 26.09 14.63
C ASP A 109 12.14 25.08 15.79
N GLU A 110 10.93 24.79 16.23
CA GLU A 110 10.67 23.77 17.27
C GLU A 110 10.86 22.36 16.75
N ILE A 111 10.53 22.12 15.47
CA ILE A 111 10.67 20.82 14.81
C ILE A 111 11.19 21.01 13.37
N SER A 112 11.64 19.91 12.76
CA SER A 112 12.01 19.92 11.35
C SER A 112 10.78 20.00 10.45
N PRO A 113 10.86 20.72 9.30
CA PRO A 113 9.75 20.76 8.34
C PRO A 113 9.31 19.38 7.82
N ILE A 114 10.19 18.38 7.86
CA ILE A 114 9.86 17.02 7.40
C ILE A 114 8.84 16.33 8.29
N GLU A 115 8.64 16.79 9.53
CA GLU A 115 7.68 16.16 10.45
C GLU A 115 6.24 16.23 9.93
N ALA A 116 5.86 17.29 9.23
CA ALA A 116 4.55 17.41 8.61
C ALA A 116 4.37 16.34 7.50
N VAL A 117 5.40 16.16 6.68
CA VAL A 117 5.38 15.14 5.60
C VAL A 117 5.28 13.75 6.18
N LYS A 118 6.05 13.45 7.21
CA LYS A 118 5.99 12.14 7.89
C LYS A 118 4.61 11.86 8.45
N PHE A 119 4.01 12.84 9.11
CA PHE A 119 2.67 12.69 9.69
C PHE A 119 1.64 12.41 8.61
N GLU A 120 1.70 13.14 7.50
CA GLU A 120 0.76 12.95 6.39
C GLU A 120 0.85 11.53 5.82
N ILE A 121 2.06 11.05 5.55
CA ILE A 121 2.27 9.70 5.03
C ILE A 121 1.80 8.65 6.03
N ASP A 122 2.16 8.79 7.31
CA ASP A 122 1.73 7.85 8.34
C ASP A 122 0.22 7.82 8.48
N TYR A 123 -0.44 8.97 8.34
CA TYR A 123 -1.90 9.06 8.37
C TYR A 123 -2.53 8.25 7.23
N TYR A 124 -2.00 8.38 6.03
CA TYR A 124 -2.49 7.61 4.89
C TYR A 124 -2.27 6.10 5.08
N LEU A 125 -1.11 5.71 5.59
CA LEU A 125 -0.79 4.30 5.83
C LEU A 125 -1.68 3.68 6.91
N GLU A 126 -1.85 4.36 8.04
CA GLU A 126 -2.68 3.88 9.15
C GLU A 126 -4.15 3.70 8.76
N ASN A 127 -4.65 4.54 7.86
CA ASN A 127 -6.04 4.52 7.42
C ASN A 127 -6.21 3.83 6.06
N HIS A 128 -5.18 3.18 5.55
CA HIS A 128 -5.19 2.42 4.30
C HIS A 128 -5.56 3.25 3.06
N PHE A 129 -5.18 4.51 3.03
CA PHE A 129 -5.42 5.38 1.87
C PHE A 129 -4.40 5.16 0.76
N ASP A 130 -4.88 5.22 -0.47
CA ASP A 130 -4.06 5.06 -1.68
C ASP A 130 -3.45 6.40 -2.10
N TYR A 131 -2.35 6.80 -1.48
CA TYR A 131 -1.67 8.04 -1.82
C TYR A 131 -0.71 7.90 -3.01
N ARG A 132 -0.44 6.67 -3.46
CA ARG A 132 0.45 6.40 -4.62
C ARG A 132 -0.29 6.18 -5.93
N GLY A 133 -1.62 6.15 -5.92
CA GLY A 133 -2.41 5.94 -7.12
C GLY A 133 -2.42 4.50 -7.62
N LEU A 134 -2.29 3.52 -6.74
CA LEU A 134 -2.27 2.11 -7.12
C LEU A 134 -3.60 1.62 -7.68
N ILE A 135 -4.71 2.15 -7.17
CA ILE A 135 -6.05 1.75 -7.64
C ILE A 135 -6.20 2.08 -9.13
N GLU A 136 -5.81 3.29 -9.53
CA GLU A 136 -5.88 3.73 -10.93
C GLU A 136 -4.98 2.91 -11.84
N ARG A 137 -3.86 2.44 -11.33
CA ARG A 137 -2.93 1.58 -12.07
C ARG A 137 -3.37 0.12 -12.15
N GLY A 138 -4.47 -0.24 -11.47
CA GLY A 138 -4.93 -1.63 -11.40
C GLY A 138 -4.09 -2.51 -10.48
N LEU A 139 -3.27 -1.90 -9.61
CA LEU A 139 -2.40 -2.61 -8.67
C LEU A 139 -3.02 -2.78 -7.28
N ALA A 140 -4.13 -2.11 -7.01
CA ALA A 140 -4.86 -2.20 -5.75
C ALA A 140 -6.36 -2.27 -6.01
N LEU A 141 -7.10 -2.76 -5.02
CA LEU A 141 -8.55 -2.87 -5.05
C LEU A 141 -9.16 -1.77 -4.18
N ASP A 142 -10.25 -1.18 -4.67
CA ASP A 142 -10.98 -0.17 -3.92
C ASP A 142 -11.77 -0.82 -2.79
N ALA A 143 -11.44 -0.46 -1.55
CA ALA A 143 -12.06 -1.01 -0.35
C ALA A 143 -13.37 -0.30 0.04
N THR A 144 -13.77 0.75 -0.68
CA THR A 144 -14.95 1.55 -0.35
C THR A 144 -16.21 0.68 -0.34
N GLY A 145 -16.94 0.71 0.78
CA GLY A 145 -18.21 -0.02 0.92
C GLY A 145 -18.08 -1.52 1.11
N LYS A 146 -16.88 -2.06 1.26
CA LYS A 146 -16.67 -3.51 1.33
C LYS A 146 -16.47 -4.07 2.74
N ASN A 147 -16.42 -3.24 3.77
CA ASN A 147 -16.20 -3.64 5.17
C ASN A 147 -14.95 -4.51 5.39
N ILE A 148 -13.91 -4.31 4.60
CA ILE A 148 -12.70 -5.12 4.66
C ILE A 148 -11.94 -4.87 5.98
N TYR A 149 -11.88 -3.61 6.43
CA TYR A 149 -11.12 -3.19 7.61
C TYR A 149 -11.96 -2.94 8.85
N TYR A 150 -13.27 -3.04 8.75
CA TYR A 150 -14.16 -2.80 9.89
C TYR A 150 -14.40 -4.10 10.66
N LYS A 151 -14.50 -3.94 11.97
CA LYS A 151 -14.83 -5.07 12.85
C LYS A 151 -16.34 -5.31 12.89
#